data_33590dcbf68f6e178d468914c3248636
#
_entry.id   33590dcbf68f6e178d468914c3248636
#
_cell.length_a   1.000
_cell.length_b   1.000
_cell.length_c   1.000
_cell.angle_alpha   90.00
_cell.angle_beta   90.00
_cell.angle_gamma   90.00
#
_symmetry.space_group_name_H-M   'P 1'
#
loop_
_entity.id
_entity.type
_entity.pdbx_description
1 polymer ?
#
loop_
_entity_poly.entity_id
_entity_poly.type
_entity_poly.pdbx_seq_one_letter_code
_entity_poly.pdbx_strand_id
1 'polypeptide(L)'
;SWMYLPWVIKPFWSPILDLFGSKKMWVVVMQFIVAIALGGVAFTAPCDFWLNASLAFFWLCAFASATHDIAADGLYILALDTNQQSFFVGIRNTFYRISTVLCQWGCLVLAGQLFEKNTVDGMDVIPAHASAWSTVFYIMAIAFLFLSVYHFAFLPNDKKRLEIGRTSDDEMLSVETYGRTSQNGTDAHNTFGLDLIVASLRNNFKSFFAKFTGRELILALLFIFTYRLGEAQLGKIAQLFLKDTYENGGLGLSLTDVGNIYGLVGVIALMTGGVLGGIAVSRYGLKKMMFPMLLFMNIPNVVYIFLSSTQTAFLPTIYTMVAIEQFGYGFGFTAFTLYLVYISQGKYSTTHYAICTGLMALGMMIPGMIAGYMQETLGYTNFFVWVCICTIPPFFIAPLLKIDKEFGVK
;
A
#
# COMPACT_ATOMS: atom_id res chain seq x y z
N SER A 1 13.67 -1.39 4.55
CA SER A 1 13.25 -0.28 3.68
C SER A 1 13.40 -0.62 2.20
N TRP A 2 14.51 -1.28 1.78
CA TRP A 2 14.77 -1.60 0.36
C TRP A 2 13.71 -2.50 -0.30
N MET A 3 13.05 -3.36 0.44
CA MET A 3 11.93 -4.20 -0.06
C MET A 3 10.70 -3.37 -0.52
N TYR A 4 10.64 -2.07 -0.23
CA TYR A 4 9.61 -1.16 -0.77
C TYR A 4 9.92 -0.68 -2.20
N LEU A 5 11.15 -0.86 -2.68
CA LEU A 5 11.58 -0.40 -3.99
C LEU A 5 10.66 -0.87 -5.14
N PRO A 6 10.20 -2.16 -5.20
CA PRO A 6 9.28 -2.57 -6.26
C PRO A 6 8.00 -1.74 -6.34
N TRP A 7 7.41 -1.32 -5.20
CA TRP A 7 6.22 -0.46 -5.22
C TRP A 7 6.50 0.96 -5.71
N VAL A 8 7.71 1.48 -5.50
CA VAL A 8 8.13 2.79 -6.00
C VAL A 8 8.31 2.76 -7.53
N ILE A 9 8.97 1.71 -8.04
CA ILE A 9 9.29 1.61 -9.47
C ILE A 9 8.22 0.87 -10.31
N LYS A 10 7.15 0.35 -9.68
CA LYS A 10 6.07 -0.37 -10.38
C LYS A 10 5.45 0.36 -11.58
N PRO A 11 5.43 1.73 -11.67
CA PRO A 11 4.90 2.41 -12.86
C PRO A 11 5.65 2.05 -14.14
N PHE A 12 6.92 1.67 -14.06
CA PHE A 12 7.74 1.36 -15.24
C PHE A 12 7.33 0.06 -15.94
N TRP A 13 6.68 -0.87 -15.26
CA TRP A 13 6.17 -2.09 -15.89
C TRP A 13 4.65 -2.21 -15.89
N SER A 14 3.92 -1.28 -15.26
CA SER A 14 2.46 -1.31 -15.26
C SER A 14 1.83 -1.32 -16.65
N PRO A 15 2.36 -0.66 -17.70
CA PRO A 15 1.82 -0.78 -19.05
C PRO A 15 1.88 -2.18 -19.65
N ILE A 16 2.79 -3.03 -19.18
CA ILE A 16 2.85 -4.45 -19.59
C ILE A 16 1.55 -5.16 -19.21
N LEU A 17 1.00 -4.83 -18.03
CA LEU A 17 -0.26 -5.41 -17.57
C LEU A 17 -1.48 -4.89 -18.36
N ASP A 18 -1.36 -3.72 -18.99
CA ASP A 18 -2.40 -3.17 -19.87
C ASP A 18 -2.33 -3.76 -21.28
N LEU A 19 -1.12 -4.11 -21.74
CA LEU A 19 -0.88 -4.68 -23.07
C LEU A 19 -1.13 -6.18 -23.13
N PHE A 20 -0.79 -6.92 -22.08
CA PHE A 20 -0.78 -8.38 -22.10
C PHE A 20 -1.73 -8.98 -21.06
N GLY A 21 -2.68 -9.76 -21.51
CA GLY A 21 -3.58 -10.54 -20.68
C GLY A 21 -4.67 -9.72 -19.97
N SER A 22 -5.44 -10.39 -19.12
CA SER A 22 -6.48 -9.78 -18.30
C SER A 22 -5.95 -9.45 -16.90
N LYS A 23 -6.56 -8.48 -16.23
CA LYS A 23 -6.21 -8.16 -14.82
C LYS A 23 -6.42 -9.36 -13.91
N LYS A 24 -7.50 -10.13 -14.13
CA LYS A 24 -7.74 -11.41 -13.45
C LYS A 24 -6.56 -12.37 -13.59
N MET A 25 -6.06 -12.56 -14.81
CA MET A 25 -4.93 -13.46 -15.07
C MET A 25 -3.69 -13.03 -14.28
N TRP A 26 -3.36 -11.72 -14.30
CA TRP A 26 -2.23 -11.18 -13.56
C TRP A 26 -2.37 -11.37 -12.04
N VAL A 27 -3.56 -11.13 -11.48
CA VAL A 27 -3.83 -11.38 -10.05
C VAL A 27 -3.53 -12.84 -9.69
N VAL A 28 -4.07 -13.78 -10.45
CA VAL A 28 -3.92 -15.22 -10.18
C VAL A 28 -2.47 -15.68 -10.31
N VAL A 29 -1.80 -15.30 -11.42
CA VAL A 29 -0.41 -15.69 -11.68
C VAL A 29 0.53 -15.11 -10.62
N MET A 30 0.35 -13.84 -10.23
CA MET A 30 1.21 -13.23 -9.23
C MET A 30 1.00 -13.84 -7.83
N GLN A 31 -0.23 -14.22 -7.46
CA GLN A 31 -0.49 -14.96 -6.22
C GLN A 31 0.19 -16.33 -6.22
N PHE A 32 0.19 -17.01 -7.35
CA PHE A 32 0.90 -18.28 -7.52
C PHE A 32 2.42 -18.10 -7.36
N ILE A 33 3.00 -17.04 -7.97
CA ILE A 33 4.42 -16.71 -7.82
C ILE A 33 4.76 -16.35 -6.36
N VAL A 34 3.90 -15.60 -5.67
CA VAL A 34 4.06 -15.31 -4.23
C VAL A 34 4.06 -16.61 -3.42
N ALA A 35 3.17 -17.56 -3.72
CA ALA A 35 3.15 -18.87 -3.06
C ALA A 35 4.46 -19.64 -3.26
N ILE A 36 4.99 -19.67 -4.50
CA ILE A 36 6.30 -20.28 -4.81
C ILE A 36 7.43 -19.57 -4.04
N ALA A 37 7.44 -18.25 -4.02
CA ALA A 37 8.48 -17.47 -3.33
C ALA A 37 8.48 -17.75 -1.82
N LEU A 38 7.31 -17.75 -1.18
CA LEU A 38 7.17 -18.09 0.25
C LEU A 38 7.56 -19.54 0.54
N GLY A 39 7.16 -20.49 -0.33
CA GLY A 39 7.60 -21.89 -0.25
C GLY A 39 9.11 -22.02 -0.40
N GLY A 40 9.73 -21.23 -1.28
CA GLY A 40 11.19 -21.15 -1.44
C GLY A 40 11.91 -20.63 -0.19
N VAL A 41 11.37 -19.59 0.46
CA VAL A 41 11.88 -19.12 1.77
C VAL A 41 11.76 -20.24 2.81
N ALA A 42 10.60 -20.91 2.89
CA ALA A 42 10.38 -22.00 3.82
C ALA A 42 11.38 -23.15 3.63
N PHE A 43 11.61 -23.54 2.38
CA PHE A 43 12.53 -24.62 2.03
C PHE A 43 13.97 -24.26 2.34
N THR A 44 14.39 -23.01 2.12
CA THR A 44 15.78 -22.57 2.29
C THR A 44 16.12 -22.14 3.71
N ALA A 45 15.13 -21.84 4.56
CA ALA A 45 15.34 -21.38 5.94
C ALA A 45 16.21 -22.32 6.79
N PRO A 46 16.14 -23.67 6.69
CA PRO A 46 17.01 -24.56 7.45
C PRO A 46 18.35 -24.87 6.76
N CYS A 47 18.65 -24.31 5.58
CA CYS A 47 19.86 -24.61 4.82
C CYS A 47 21.02 -23.67 5.22
N ASP A 48 22.27 -24.08 5.04
CA ASP A 48 23.47 -23.28 5.35
C ASP A 48 23.53 -21.95 4.54
N PHE A 49 23.00 -21.94 3.33
CA PHE A 49 22.92 -20.77 2.45
C PHE A 49 21.61 -19.96 2.59
N TRP A 50 20.88 -20.15 3.70
CA TRP A 50 19.55 -19.60 3.94
C TRP A 50 19.45 -18.09 3.69
N LEU A 51 20.47 -17.31 4.07
CA LEU A 51 20.41 -15.86 4.01
C LEU A 51 20.26 -15.35 2.56
N ASN A 52 21.16 -15.79 1.68
CA ASN A 52 21.15 -15.33 0.27
C ASN A 52 19.95 -15.87 -0.50
N ALA A 53 19.60 -17.14 -0.27
CA ALA A 53 18.45 -17.76 -0.91
C ALA A 53 17.12 -17.14 -0.46
N SER A 54 16.92 -16.98 0.85
CA SER A 54 15.72 -16.33 1.39
C SER A 54 15.60 -14.89 0.91
N LEU A 55 16.71 -14.14 0.85
CA LEU A 55 16.72 -12.78 0.33
C LEU A 55 16.30 -12.74 -1.15
N ALA A 56 16.78 -13.66 -1.98
CA ALA A 56 16.36 -13.76 -3.38
C ALA A 56 14.86 -14.07 -3.52
N PHE A 57 14.33 -15.00 -2.73
CA PHE A 57 12.91 -15.29 -2.71
C PHE A 57 12.06 -14.14 -2.16
N PHE A 58 12.53 -13.39 -1.17
CA PHE A 58 11.85 -12.18 -0.70
C PHE A 58 11.81 -11.08 -1.79
N TRP A 59 12.87 -10.92 -2.58
CA TRP A 59 12.85 -10.01 -3.72
C TRP A 59 11.84 -10.47 -4.78
N LEU A 60 11.81 -11.76 -5.10
CA LEU A 60 10.82 -12.32 -6.01
C LEU A 60 9.40 -12.07 -5.49
N CYS A 61 9.16 -12.32 -4.19
CA CYS A 61 7.89 -12.05 -3.53
C CYS A 61 7.52 -10.56 -3.60
N ALA A 62 8.46 -9.65 -3.38
CA ALA A 62 8.22 -8.20 -3.42
C ALA A 62 7.84 -7.71 -4.83
N PHE A 63 8.53 -8.18 -5.89
CA PHE A 63 8.17 -7.86 -7.27
C PHE A 63 6.83 -8.47 -7.68
N ALA A 64 6.58 -9.72 -7.33
CA ALA A 64 5.30 -10.38 -7.60
C ALA A 64 4.16 -9.67 -6.87
N SER A 65 4.35 -9.29 -5.61
CA SER A 65 3.36 -8.55 -4.82
C SER A 65 3.09 -7.15 -5.37
N ALA A 66 4.12 -6.41 -5.79
CA ALA A 66 3.94 -5.11 -6.43
C ALA A 66 3.19 -5.22 -7.78
N THR A 67 3.44 -6.28 -8.54
CA THR A 67 2.73 -6.56 -9.80
C THR A 67 1.28 -6.98 -9.55
N HIS A 68 1.05 -7.82 -8.53
CA HIS A 68 -0.29 -8.18 -8.07
C HIS A 68 -1.11 -6.94 -7.67
N ASP A 69 -0.48 -6.00 -6.94
CA ASP A 69 -1.09 -4.74 -6.51
C ASP A 69 -1.56 -3.90 -7.71
N ILE A 70 -0.74 -3.75 -8.76
CA ILE A 70 -1.15 -3.09 -10.01
C ILE A 70 -2.38 -3.75 -10.63
N ALA A 71 -2.38 -5.08 -10.70
CA ALA A 71 -3.48 -5.82 -11.32
C ALA A 71 -4.77 -5.73 -10.51
N ALA A 72 -4.68 -5.85 -9.18
CA ALA A 72 -5.82 -5.75 -8.27
C ALA A 72 -6.40 -4.32 -8.25
N ASP A 73 -5.54 -3.30 -8.23
CA ASP A 73 -5.94 -1.89 -8.33
C ASP A 73 -6.61 -1.60 -9.68
N GLY A 74 -6.05 -2.12 -10.77
CA GLY A 74 -6.62 -1.99 -12.10
C GLY A 74 -8.01 -2.65 -12.19
N LEU A 75 -8.16 -3.86 -11.64
CA LEU A 75 -9.44 -4.55 -11.58
C LEU A 75 -10.48 -3.75 -10.78
N TYR A 76 -10.09 -3.21 -9.61
CA TYR A 76 -10.95 -2.36 -8.78
C TYR A 76 -11.44 -1.12 -9.54
N ILE A 77 -10.55 -0.41 -10.23
CA ILE A 77 -10.90 0.81 -10.97
C ILE A 77 -11.78 0.50 -12.18
N LEU A 78 -11.54 -0.60 -12.88
CA LEU A 78 -12.29 -0.98 -14.07
C LEU A 78 -13.63 -1.65 -13.77
N ALA A 79 -13.75 -2.37 -12.65
CA ALA A 79 -14.95 -3.11 -12.29
C ALA A 79 -16.04 -2.26 -11.63
N LEU A 80 -15.68 -1.16 -10.97
CA LEU A 80 -16.57 -0.34 -10.14
C LEU A 80 -16.77 1.05 -10.75
N ASP A 81 -17.99 1.59 -10.63
CA ASP A 81 -18.25 3.00 -10.92
C ASP A 81 -17.72 3.92 -9.79
N THR A 82 -17.68 5.23 -10.01
CA THR A 82 -17.10 6.19 -9.08
C THR A 82 -17.75 6.22 -7.70
N ASN A 83 -19.05 5.99 -7.63
CA ASN A 83 -19.77 5.90 -6.37
C ASN A 83 -19.44 4.61 -5.62
N GLN A 84 -19.42 3.48 -6.34
CA GLN A 84 -19.00 2.19 -5.78
C GLN A 84 -17.53 2.24 -5.32
N GLN A 85 -16.64 2.87 -6.10
CA GLN A 85 -15.24 3.07 -5.69
C GLN A 85 -15.17 3.85 -4.38
N SER A 86 -15.96 4.91 -4.22
CA SER A 86 -16.01 5.71 -3.00
C SER A 86 -16.50 4.92 -1.79
N PHE A 87 -17.51 4.09 -1.97
CA PHE A 87 -18.06 3.24 -0.90
C PHE A 87 -17.09 2.10 -0.53
N PHE A 88 -16.59 1.37 -1.51
CA PHE A 88 -15.78 0.17 -1.28
C PHE A 88 -14.33 0.46 -0.90
N VAL A 89 -13.80 1.69 -1.09
CA VAL A 89 -12.42 2.01 -0.70
C VAL A 89 -12.19 1.85 0.80
N GLY A 90 -13.16 2.22 1.63
CA GLY A 90 -13.07 2.04 3.07
C GLY A 90 -13.03 0.56 3.47
N ILE A 91 -13.87 -0.27 2.83
CA ILE A 91 -13.90 -1.72 3.02
C ILE A 91 -12.56 -2.34 2.59
N ARG A 92 -12.03 -1.95 1.43
CA ARG A 92 -10.73 -2.40 0.94
C ARG A 92 -9.59 -2.08 1.91
N ASN A 93 -9.54 -0.85 2.41
CA ASN A 93 -8.53 -0.43 3.39
C ASN A 93 -8.65 -1.22 4.70
N THR A 94 -9.89 -1.55 5.09
CA THR A 94 -10.20 -2.42 6.23
C THR A 94 -9.59 -3.81 6.06
N PHE A 95 -9.85 -4.49 4.94
CA PHE A 95 -9.30 -5.82 4.68
C PHE A 95 -7.77 -5.80 4.57
N TYR A 96 -7.20 -4.76 3.97
CA TYR A 96 -5.75 -4.56 3.95
C TYR A 96 -5.17 -4.54 5.37
N ARG A 97 -5.83 -3.83 6.31
CA ARG A 97 -5.36 -3.75 7.69
C ARG A 97 -5.54 -5.06 8.45
N ILE A 98 -6.68 -5.76 8.27
CA ILE A 98 -6.89 -7.09 8.85
C ILE A 98 -5.75 -8.03 8.39
N SER A 99 -5.45 -8.06 7.10
CA SER A 99 -4.37 -8.89 6.55
C SER A 99 -3.02 -8.53 7.17
N THR A 100 -2.72 -7.24 7.34
CA THR A 100 -1.48 -6.78 7.97
C THR A 100 -1.34 -7.31 9.40
N VAL A 101 -2.41 -7.21 10.19
CA VAL A 101 -2.41 -7.69 11.59
C VAL A 101 -2.30 -9.20 11.64
N LEU A 102 -3.09 -9.93 10.85
CA LEU A 102 -3.02 -11.39 10.80
C LEU A 102 -1.62 -11.88 10.41
N CYS A 103 -0.99 -11.23 9.43
CA CYS A 103 0.36 -11.61 9.02
C CYS A 103 1.42 -11.21 10.05
N GLN A 104 1.39 -10.00 10.58
CA GLN A 104 2.42 -9.54 11.51
C GLN A 104 2.28 -10.21 12.88
N TRP A 105 1.09 -10.20 13.46
CA TRP A 105 0.85 -10.76 14.79
C TRP A 105 0.68 -12.28 14.75
N GLY A 106 -0.17 -12.79 13.85
CA GLY A 106 -0.50 -14.21 13.77
C GLY A 106 0.70 -15.08 13.42
N CYS A 107 1.51 -14.65 12.43
CA CYS A 107 2.73 -15.37 12.05
C CYS A 107 3.77 -15.35 13.16
N LEU A 108 3.92 -14.25 13.89
CA LEU A 108 4.87 -14.12 14.98
C LEU A 108 4.48 -15.02 16.17
N VAL A 109 3.20 -15.02 16.55
CA VAL A 109 2.69 -15.89 17.64
C VAL A 109 2.83 -17.35 17.27
N LEU A 110 2.47 -17.72 16.04
CA LEU A 110 2.59 -19.10 15.57
C LEU A 110 4.06 -19.54 15.53
N ALA A 111 4.98 -18.69 15.06
CA ALA A 111 6.41 -18.98 15.08
C ALA A 111 6.93 -19.17 16.51
N GLY A 112 6.49 -18.35 17.46
CA GLY A 112 6.85 -18.47 18.89
C GLY A 112 6.39 -19.79 19.50
N GLN A 113 5.12 -20.15 19.30
CA GLN A 113 4.58 -21.42 19.79
C GLN A 113 5.27 -22.65 19.19
N LEU A 114 5.57 -22.62 17.90
CA LEU A 114 6.30 -23.69 17.22
C LEU A 114 7.75 -23.78 17.72
N PHE A 115 8.39 -22.65 17.97
CA PHE A 115 9.73 -22.61 18.54
C PHE A 115 9.78 -23.23 19.95
N GLU A 116 8.84 -22.83 20.84
CA GLU A 116 8.74 -23.41 22.18
C GLU A 116 8.52 -24.92 22.12
N LYS A 117 7.62 -25.39 21.25
CA LYS A 117 7.39 -26.82 21.03
C LYS A 117 8.66 -27.54 20.59
N ASN A 118 9.33 -27.02 19.56
CA ASN A 118 10.53 -27.64 19.00
C ASN A 118 11.68 -27.74 20.04
N THR A 119 11.81 -26.73 20.91
CA THR A 119 12.81 -26.75 21.99
C THR A 119 12.45 -27.75 23.10
N VAL A 120 11.17 -27.85 23.45
CA VAL A 120 10.69 -28.89 24.40
C VAL A 120 10.90 -30.29 23.84
N ASP A 121 10.75 -30.49 22.55
CA ASP A 121 10.99 -31.75 21.83
C ASP A 121 12.51 -32.05 21.66
N GLY A 122 13.40 -31.23 22.23
CA GLY A 122 14.84 -31.46 22.32
C GLY A 122 15.66 -30.94 21.16
N MET A 123 15.10 -30.04 20.33
CA MET A 123 15.82 -29.39 19.22
C MET A 123 16.67 -28.23 19.74
N ASP A 124 17.90 -28.08 19.23
CA ASP A 124 18.73 -26.92 19.51
C ASP A 124 18.07 -25.60 19.08
N VAL A 125 18.44 -24.49 19.73
CA VAL A 125 17.81 -23.16 19.56
C VAL A 125 17.81 -22.70 18.09
N ILE A 126 18.93 -22.82 17.38
CA ILE A 126 19.03 -22.33 15.99
C ILE A 126 18.18 -23.17 15.03
N PRO A 127 18.28 -24.52 14.98
CA PRO A 127 17.39 -25.35 14.19
C PRO A 127 15.92 -25.20 14.56
N ALA A 128 15.60 -25.03 15.86
CA ALA A 128 14.23 -24.82 16.34
C ALA A 128 13.61 -23.54 15.76
N HIS A 129 14.36 -22.43 15.74
CA HIS A 129 13.93 -21.19 15.09
C HIS A 129 13.75 -21.37 13.57
N ALA A 130 14.71 -21.96 12.89
CA ALA A 130 14.63 -22.20 11.45
C ALA A 130 13.43 -23.05 11.06
N SER A 131 13.17 -24.13 11.79
CA SER A 131 12.03 -25.04 11.59
C SER A 131 10.69 -24.34 11.85
N ALA A 132 10.61 -23.53 12.92
CA ALA A 132 9.39 -22.77 13.26
C ALA A 132 9.02 -21.79 12.14
N TRP A 133 9.96 -20.97 11.69
CA TRP A 133 9.75 -20.04 10.59
C TRP A 133 9.49 -20.73 9.26
N SER A 134 10.20 -21.81 8.94
CA SER A 134 9.92 -22.63 7.76
C SER A 134 8.47 -23.10 7.73
N THR A 135 7.96 -23.60 8.85
CA THR A 135 6.55 -24.04 8.98
C THR A 135 5.58 -22.89 8.73
N VAL A 136 5.82 -21.71 9.31
CA VAL A 136 4.97 -20.51 9.10
C VAL A 136 4.95 -20.11 7.63
N PHE A 137 6.10 -20.08 6.95
CA PHE A 137 6.15 -19.73 5.53
C PHE A 137 5.49 -20.78 4.64
N TYR A 138 5.55 -22.08 4.97
CA TYR A 138 4.78 -23.10 4.25
C TYR A 138 3.27 -22.88 4.40
N ILE A 139 2.79 -22.58 5.59
CA ILE A 139 1.36 -22.28 5.82
C ILE A 139 0.93 -21.08 4.98
N MET A 140 1.74 -20.01 4.94
CA MET A 140 1.46 -18.84 4.11
C MET A 140 1.49 -19.19 2.61
N ALA A 141 2.44 -19.99 2.16
CA ALA A 141 2.52 -20.44 0.75
C ALA A 141 1.27 -21.23 0.34
N ILE A 142 0.80 -22.16 1.18
CA ILE A 142 -0.43 -22.93 0.95
C ILE A 142 -1.64 -21.99 0.92
N ALA A 143 -1.73 -21.02 1.82
CA ALA A 143 -2.81 -20.03 1.84
C ALA A 143 -2.85 -19.20 0.54
N PHE A 144 -1.70 -18.73 0.04
CA PHE A 144 -1.62 -18.00 -1.23
C PHE A 144 -1.94 -18.89 -2.44
N LEU A 145 -1.53 -20.16 -2.41
CA LEU A 145 -1.90 -21.13 -3.44
C LEU A 145 -3.43 -21.32 -3.48
N PHE A 146 -4.04 -21.51 -2.32
CA PHE A 146 -5.50 -21.61 -2.19
C PHE A 146 -6.20 -20.35 -2.71
N LEU A 147 -5.73 -19.16 -2.33
CA LEU A 147 -6.27 -17.89 -2.82
C LEU A 147 -6.12 -17.75 -4.34
N SER A 148 -5.01 -18.20 -4.93
CA SER A 148 -4.80 -18.18 -6.37
C SER A 148 -5.86 -19.05 -7.09
N VAL A 149 -6.11 -20.28 -6.60
CA VAL A 149 -7.14 -21.16 -7.14
C VAL A 149 -8.55 -20.59 -6.95
N TYR A 150 -8.83 -20.02 -5.76
CA TYR A 150 -10.10 -19.36 -5.46
C TYR A 150 -10.36 -18.18 -6.42
N HIS A 151 -9.39 -17.29 -6.60
CA HIS A 151 -9.53 -16.15 -7.49
C HIS A 151 -9.59 -16.55 -8.97
N PHE A 152 -8.92 -17.62 -9.37
CA PHE A 152 -9.09 -18.18 -10.71
C PHE A 152 -10.55 -18.58 -10.97
N ALA A 153 -11.23 -19.19 -9.99
CA ALA A 153 -12.62 -19.62 -10.13
C ALA A 153 -13.63 -18.45 -10.05
N PHE A 154 -13.46 -17.54 -9.09
CA PHE A 154 -14.50 -16.58 -8.69
C PHE A 154 -14.32 -15.15 -9.19
N LEU A 155 -13.09 -14.69 -9.53
CA LEU A 155 -12.91 -13.35 -10.04
C LEU A 155 -13.59 -13.14 -11.40
N PRO A 156 -14.23 -11.98 -11.62
CA PRO A 156 -14.84 -11.65 -12.90
C PRO A 156 -13.78 -11.52 -14.00
N ASN A 157 -14.16 -11.86 -15.22
CA ASN A 157 -13.29 -11.74 -16.39
C ASN A 157 -13.44 -10.36 -17.01
N ASP A 158 -12.36 -9.57 -17.03
CA ASP A 158 -12.34 -8.18 -17.51
C ASP A 158 -12.21 -8.05 -19.05
N LYS A 159 -12.02 -9.16 -19.79
CA LYS A 159 -11.87 -9.13 -21.26
C LYS A 159 -13.05 -8.46 -21.99
N LYS A 160 -14.29 -8.67 -21.54
CA LYS A 160 -15.48 -8.10 -22.18
C LYS A 160 -15.59 -6.58 -22.11
N ARG A 161 -14.97 -5.94 -21.14
CA ARG A 161 -15.03 -4.47 -20.94
C ARG A 161 -13.90 -3.74 -21.67
N LEU A 162 -12.77 -4.41 -21.89
CA LEU A 162 -11.67 -3.92 -22.74
C LEU A 162 -12.07 -3.85 -24.20
N GLU A 163 -12.91 -4.78 -24.68
CA GLU A 163 -13.45 -4.77 -26.05
C GLU A 163 -14.48 -3.64 -26.27
N ILE A 164 -15.27 -3.28 -25.27
CA ILE A 164 -16.26 -2.18 -25.36
C ILE A 164 -15.56 -0.80 -25.30
N GLY A 165 -14.39 -0.69 -24.66
CA GLY A 165 -13.58 0.55 -24.62
C GLY A 165 -12.66 0.76 -25.84
N ARG A 166 -12.50 -0.26 -26.68
CA ARG A 166 -11.89 -0.15 -28.00
C ARG A 166 -12.94 0.28 -28.98
N THR A 167 -13.23 1.56 -29.03
CA THR A 167 -13.99 2.14 -30.15
C THR A 167 -13.14 2.10 -31.41
N SER A 168 -13.82 1.99 -32.56
CA SER A 168 -13.28 1.86 -33.91
C SER A 168 -12.12 2.79 -34.32
N ASP A 169 -11.93 3.88 -33.58
CA ASP A 169 -10.87 4.86 -33.84
C ASP A 169 -9.47 4.40 -33.32
N ASP A 170 -9.42 3.50 -32.33
CA ASP A 170 -8.15 2.99 -31.80
C ASP A 170 -7.56 1.86 -32.67
N GLU A 171 -8.38 1.11 -33.40
CA GLU A 171 -7.93 0.12 -34.40
C GLU A 171 -7.31 0.79 -35.62
N MET A 172 -7.84 1.90 -36.07
CA MET A 172 -7.28 2.62 -37.20
C MET A 172 -5.91 3.26 -36.89
N LEU A 173 -5.73 3.85 -35.71
CA LEU A 173 -4.45 4.46 -35.33
C LEU A 173 -3.33 3.42 -35.09
N SER A 174 -3.65 2.24 -34.58
CA SER A 174 -2.67 1.17 -34.39
C SER A 174 -2.27 0.52 -35.71
N VAL A 175 -3.20 0.33 -36.64
CA VAL A 175 -2.95 -0.31 -37.95
C VAL A 175 -2.25 0.67 -38.91
N GLU A 176 -2.60 1.96 -38.95
CA GLU A 176 -1.93 2.92 -39.81
C GLU A 176 -0.49 3.23 -39.40
N THR A 177 -0.20 3.27 -38.10
CA THR A 177 1.18 3.49 -37.63
C THR A 177 2.06 2.26 -37.87
N TYR A 178 1.50 1.05 -37.85
CA TYR A 178 2.23 -0.20 -38.06
C TYR A 178 2.30 -0.68 -39.52
N GLY A 179 1.34 -0.30 -40.36
CA GLY A 179 1.33 -0.69 -41.76
C GLY A 179 2.42 -0.02 -42.61
N ARG A 180 3.04 1.08 -42.14
CA ARG A 180 4.10 1.77 -42.85
C ARG A 180 5.53 1.28 -42.61
N THR A 181 5.76 0.45 -41.58
CA THR A 181 7.12 -0.03 -41.18
C THR A 181 7.40 -1.49 -41.53
N SER A 182 6.43 -2.23 -42.10
CA SER A 182 6.58 -3.68 -42.35
C SER A 182 6.94 -3.99 -43.81
N GLN A 183 7.99 -3.40 -44.33
CA GLN A 183 8.52 -3.79 -45.66
C GLN A 183 9.95 -4.38 -45.66
N ASN A 184 10.61 -4.55 -44.53
CA ASN A 184 11.91 -5.22 -44.50
C ASN A 184 11.94 -6.33 -43.44
N GLY A 185 12.09 -7.53 -43.94
CA GLY A 185 11.90 -8.78 -43.20
C GLY A 185 13.03 -9.20 -42.29
N THR A 186 12.73 -10.15 -41.47
CA THR A 186 13.49 -11.19 -40.75
C THR A 186 14.04 -10.89 -39.35
N ASP A 187 14.28 -9.64 -38.93
CA ASP A 187 14.70 -9.37 -37.53
C ASP A 187 13.59 -8.79 -36.63
N ALA A 188 12.35 -8.82 -37.11
CA ALA A 188 11.23 -8.03 -36.60
C ALA A 188 10.59 -8.59 -35.31
N HIS A 189 10.81 -9.83 -34.93
CA HIS A 189 9.99 -10.45 -33.86
C HIS A 189 10.41 -10.04 -32.44
N ASN A 190 11.69 -9.82 -32.17
CA ASN A 190 12.16 -9.43 -30.83
C ASN A 190 12.21 -7.89 -30.63
N THR A 191 12.52 -7.12 -31.67
CA THR A 191 12.46 -5.64 -31.66
C THR A 191 11.03 -5.12 -31.56
N PHE A 192 10.08 -5.79 -32.18
CA PHE A 192 8.67 -5.42 -32.21
C PHE A 192 8.01 -5.36 -30.82
N GLY A 193 8.32 -6.32 -29.93
CA GLY A 193 7.75 -6.36 -28.59
C GLY A 193 8.31 -5.25 -27.67
N LEU A 194 9.58 -4.96 -27.78
CA LEU A 194 10.26 -3.99 -26.93
C LEU A 194 9.88 -2.56 -27.30
N ASP A 195 9.81 -2.27 -28.59
CA ASP A 195 9.38 -0.97 -29.11
C ASP A 195 7.92 -0.67 -28.73
N LEU A 196 7.05 -1.68 -28.73
CA LEU A 196 5.66 -1.55 -28.30
C LEU A 196 5.56 -1.22 -26.79
N ILE A 197 6.36 -1.89 -25.97
CA ILE A 197 6.40 -1.62 -24.53
C ILE A 197 6.93 -0.20 -24.25
N VAL A 198 8.01 0.20 -24.91
CA VAL A 198 8.60 1.55 -24.76
C VAL A 198 7.63 2.63 -25.25
N ALA A 199 6.98 2.41 -26.39
CA ALA A 199 5.97 3.33 -26.91
C ALA A 199 4.76 3.44 -25.96
N SER A 200 4.29 2.31 -25.41
CA SER A 200 3.21 2.31 -24.44
C SER A 200 3.61 3.03 -23.15
N LEU A 201 4.80 2.77 -22.62
CA LEU A 201 5.35 3.50 -21.47
C LEU A 201 5.33 5.02 -21.73
N ARG A 202 5.96 5.43 -22.82
CA ARG A 202 6.03 6.85 -23.21
C ARG A 202 4.65 7.49 -23.32
N ASN A 203 3.70 6.81 -23.97
CA ASN A 203 2.35 7.31 -24.18
C ASN A 203 1.57 7.38 -22.86
N ASN A 204 1.69 6.39 -22.00
CA ASN A 204 1.01 6.36 -20.70
C ASN A 204 1.52 7.47 -19.77
N PHE A 205 2.85 7.64 -19.67
CA PHE A 205 3.43 8.73 -18.89
C PHE A 205 3.06 10.10 -19.49
N LYS A 206 3.21 10.27 -20.81
CA LYS A 206 2.81 11.51 -21.48
C LYS A 206 1.33 11.83 -21.27
N SER A 207 0.46 10.81 -21.35
CA SER A 207 -0.98 10.96 -21.11
C SER A 207 -1.29 11.35 -19.66
N PHE A 208 -0.55 10.82 -18.68
CA PHE A 208 -0.71 11.20 -17.27
C PHE A 208 -0.38 12.68 -17.05
N PHE A 209 0.80 13.09 -17.48
CA PHE A 209 1.24 14.48 -17.27
C PHE A 209 0.46 15.50 -18.11
N ALA A 210 -0.04 15.10 -19.29
CA ALA A 210 -0.85 15.97 -20.14
C ALA A 210 -2.26 16.31 -19.59
N LYS A 211 -2.73 15.56 -18.58
CA LYS A 211 -4.01 15.86 -17.89
C LYS A 211 -3.96 17.15 -17.08
N PHE A 212 -2.78 17.57 -16.70
CA PHE A 212 -2.59 18.67 -15.75
C PHE A 212 -1.99 19.87 -16.45
N THR A 213 -2.45 21.07 -16.10
CA THR A 213 -1.65 22.27 -16.30
C THR A 213 -0.42 22.22 -15.40
N GLY A 214 0.65 22.94 -15.72
CA GLY A 214 1.87 22.92 -14.90
C GLY A 214 1.62 23.19 -13.42
N ARG A 215 0.72 24.13 -13.08
CA ARG A 215 0.35 24.44 -11.69
C ARG A 215 -0.42 23.29 -11.03
N GLU A 216 -1.36 22.68 -11.73
CA GLU A 216 -2.15 21.55 -11.21
C GLU A 216 -1.27 20.35 -10.94
N LEU A 217 -0.31 20.06 -11.81
CA LEU A 217 0.65 18.98 -11.62
C LEU A 217 1.48 19.18 -10.35
N ILE A 218 2.04 20.40 -10.18
CA ILE A 218 2.83 20.73 -8.98
C ILE A 218 1.99 20.55 -7.72
N LEU A 219 0.74 21.05 -7.70
CA LEU A 219 -0.16 20.91 -6.55
C LEU A 219 -0.50 19.45 -6.26
N ALA A 220 -0.77 18.65 -7.30
CA ALA A 220 -1.04 17.22 -7.13
C ALA A 220 0.17 16.46 -6.56
N LEU A 221 1.37 16.71 -7.09
CA LEU A 221 2.59 16.09 -6.60
C LEU A 221 2.90 16.51 -5.16
N LEU A 222 2.84 17.81 -4.87
CA LEU A 222 3.03 18.31 -3.50
C LEU A 222 2.03 17.70 -2.53
N PHE A 223 0.76 17.57 -2.94
CA PHE A 223 -0.26 16.95 -2.12
C PHE A 223 0.06 15.45 -1.85
N ILE A 224 0.44 14.69 -2.87
CA ILE A 224 0.79 13.26 -2.72
C ILE A 224 1.96 13.10 -1.75
N PHE A 225 3.00 13.93 -1.85
CA PHE A 225 4.18 13.81 -0.99
C PHE A 225 3.95 14.32 0.43
N THR A 226 3.13 15.36 0.60
CA THR A 226 2.95 15.99 1.92
C THR A 226 1.80 15.41 2.73
N TYR A 227 0.79 14.82 2.07
CA TYR A 227 -0.41 14.30 2.75
C TYR A 227 -0.09 13.31 3.87
N ARG A 228 0.87 12.43 3.62
CA ARG A 228 1.28 11.38 4.56
C ARG A 228 2.65 11.63 5.20
N LEU A 229 3.19 12.83 5.06
CA LEU A 229 4.55 13.14 5.51
C LEU A 229 4.72 12.96 7.04
N GLY A 230 3.75 13.43 7.84
CA GLY A 230 3.73 13.23 9.29
C GLY A 230 3.51 11.75 9.65
N GLU A 231 2.52 11.11 9.04
CA GLU A 231 2.15 9.72 9.32
C GLU A 231 3.27 8.74 8.94
N ALA A 232 3.99 8.98 7.84
CA ALA A 232 5.12 8.15 7.43
C ALA A 232 6.23 8.05 8.49
N GLN A 233 6.43 9.10 9.26
CA GLN A 233 7.38 9.18 10.37
C GLN A 233 6.75 8.63 11.65
N LEU A 234 5.53 9.06 11.98
CA LEU A 234 4.79 8.61 13.15
C LEU A 234 4.67 7.08 13.20
N GLY A 235 4.24 6.46 12.11
CA GLY A 235 4.04 5.01 12.02
C GLY A 235 5.31 4.19 12.26
N LYS A 236 6.51 4.79 12.19
CA LYS A 236 7.78 4.13 12.52
C LYS A 236 8.13 4.24 14.00
N ILE A 237 7.81 5.34 14.62
CA ILE A 237 8.30 5.69 15.96
C ILE A 237 7.24 5.46 17.04
N ALA A 238 5.95 5.57 16.73
CA ALA A 238 4.89 5.50 17.74
C ALA A 238 4.88 4.20 18.55
N GLN A 239 5.07 3.04 17.89
CA GLN A 239 5.14 1.76 18.61
C GLN A 239 6.42 1.61 19.43
N LEU A 240 7.54 2.16 18.95
CA LEU A 240 8.80 2.21 19.71
C LEU A 240 8.64 3.05 20.95
N PHE A 241 8.03 4.23 20.84
CA PHE A 241 7.73 5.13 21.96
C PHE A 241 6.91 4.43 23.06
N LEU A 242 5.87 3.69 22.71
CA LEU A 242 5.07 2.98 23.70
C LEU A 242 5.88 1.92 24.46
N LYS A 243 6.83 1.26 23.78
CA LYS A 243 7.63 0.16 24.34
C LYS A 243 8.88 0.63 25.08
N ASP A 244 9.49 1.71 24.63
CA ASP A 244 10.76 2.21 25.18
C ASP A 244 10.62 2.62 26.65
N THR A 245 11.72 2.53 27.40
CA THR A 245 11.73 2.79 28.84
C THR A 245 11.42 4.26 29.18
N TYR A 246 10.93 4.50 30.38
CA TYR A 246 10.70 5.85 30.89
C TYR A 246 11.97 6.71 30.88
N GLU A 247 13.12 6.09 31.14
CA GLU A 247 14.43 6.75 31.15
C GLU A 247 14.78 7.32 29.78
N ASN A 248 14.38 6.63 28.69
CA ASN A 248 14.55 7.08 27.32
C ASN A 248 13.42 8.00 26.83
N GLY A 249 12.48 8.35 27.69
CA GLY A 249 11.33 9.19 27.35
C GLY A 249 10.13 8.41 26.76
N GLY A 250 10.16 7.08 26.76
CA GLY A 250 9.06 6.22 26.34
C GLY A 250 8.02 5.97 27.45
N LEU A 251 7.09 5.03 27.23
CA LEU A 251 6.02 4.67 28.19
C LEU A 251 6.24 3.32 28.89
N GLY A 252 7.28 2.57 28.58
CA GLY A 252 7.65 1.31 29.25
C GLY A 252 6.59 0.21 29.14
N LEU A 253 5.71 0.23 28.15
CA LEU A 253 4.63 -0.74 28.02
C LEU A 253 5.14 -2.12 27.64
N SER A 254 4.46 -3.14 28.13
CA SER A 254 4.74 -4.51 27.73
C SER A 254 4.43 -4.74 26.24
N LEU A 255 5.09 -5.72 25.64
CA LEU A 255 4.82 -6.09 24.24
C LEU A 255 3.34 -6.50 24.04
N THR A 256 2.73 -7.09 25.06
CA THR A 256 1.32 -7.48 25.06
C THR A 256 0.41 -6.24 25.04
N ASP A 257 0.71 -5.21 25.84
CA ASP A 257 -0.08 -3.97 25.85
C ASP A 257 0.01 -3.24 24.52
N VAL A 258 1.22 -3.10 23.96
CA VAL A 258 1.41 -2.51 22.64
C VAL A 258 0.66 -3.29 21.55
N GLY A 259 0.71 -4.62 21.63
CA GLY A 259 -0.06 -5.51 20.76
C GLY A 259 -1.57 -5.27 20.86
N ASN A 260 -2.11 -5.17 22.07
CA ASN A 260 -3.53 -4.91 22.30
C ASN A 260 -3.94 -3.50 21.83
N ILE A 261 -3.11 -2.48 22.08
CA ILE A 261 -3.38 -1.09 21.70
C ILE A 261 -3.45 -0.96 20.18
N TYR A 262 -2.42 -1.41 19.46
CA TYR A 262 -2.36 -1.26 18.00
C TYR A 262 -3.04 -2.40 17.26
N GLY A 263 -2.88 -3.64 17.73
CA GLY A 263 -3.38 -4.83 17.04
C GLY A 263 -4.88 -5.07 17.21
N LEU A 264 -5.46 -4.71 18.35
CA LEU A 264 -6.88 -4.90 18.59
C LEU A 264 -7.63 -3.58 18.50
N VAL A 265 -7.42 -2.68 19.45
CA VAL A 265 -8.20 -1.44 19.56
C VAL A 265 -7.90 -0.49 18.40
N GLY A 266 -6.61 -0.31 18.07
CA GLY A 266 -6.18 0.54 16.96
C GLY A 266 -6.74 0.05 15.62
N VAL A 267 -6.73 -1.26 15.37
CA VAL A 267 -7.26 -1.81 14.11
C VAL A 267 -8.77 -1.62 14.03
N ILE A 268 -9.53 -1.90 15.09
CA ILE A 268 -10.99 -1.69 15.11
C ILE A 268 -11.31 -0.20 14.85
N ALA A 269 -10.61 0.71 15.51
CA ALA A 269 -10.79 2.14 15.33
C ALA A 269 -10.47 2.59 13.89
N LEU A 270 -9.35 2.15 13.33
CA LEU A 270 -8.94 2.45 11.96
C LEU A 270 -9.93 1.91 10.92
N MET A 271 -10.40 0.66 11.11
CA MET A 271 -11.41 0.05 10.24
C MET A 271 -12.71 0.85 10.25
N THR A 272 -13.18 1.21 11.45
CA THR A 272 -14.39 2.02 11.63
C THR A 272 -14.23 3.38 10.94
N GLY A 273 -13.09 4.04 11.12
CA GLY A 273 -12.75 5.29 10.43
C GLY A 273 -12.76 5.13 8.90
N GLY A 274 -12.14 4.09 8.37
CA GLY A 274 -12.08 3.82 6.93
C GLY A 274 -13.46 3.58 6.31
N VAL A 275 -14.30 2.76 6.94
CA VAL A 275 -15.68 2.50 6.48
C VAL A 275 -16.53 3.77 6.53
N LEU A 276 -16.52 4.50 7.64
CA LEU A 276 -17.25 5.76 7.78
C LEU A 276 -16.71 6.82 6.79
N GLY A 277 -15.42 6.84 6.51
CA GLY A 277 -14.82 7.68 5.48
C GLY A 277 -15.38 7.38 4.09
N GLY A 278 -15.45 6.11 3.71
CA GLY A 278 -16.06 5.69 2.44
C GLY A 278 -17.52 6.11 2.32
N ILE A 279 -18.32 5.89 3.36
CA ILE A 279 -19.72 6.31 3.42
C ILE A 279 -19.84 7.85 3.34
N ALA A 280 -18.98 8.59 4.05
CA ALA A 280 -19.01 10.05 4.03
C ALA A 280 -18.71 10.60 2.63
N VAL A 281 -17.70 10.07 1.93
CA VAL A 281 -17.40 10.52 0.56
C VAL A 281 -18.50 10.10 -0.42
N SER A 282 -19.05 8.88 -0.31
CA SER A 282 -20.14 8.44 -1.19
C SER A 282 -21.42 9.28 -1.04
N ARG A 283 -21.61 9.91 0.13
CA ARG A 283 -22.78 10.75 0.42
C ARG A 283 -22.58 12.23 0.13
N TYR A 284 -21.38 12.75 0.40
CA TYR A 284 -21.12 14.19 0.36
C TYR A 284 -20.15 14.61 -0.76
N GLY A 285 -19.49 13.67 -1.40
CA GLY A 285 -18.48 13.88 -2.43
C GLY A 285 -17.08 14.14 -1.89
N LEU A 286 -16.08 13.74 -2.66
CA LEU A 286 -14.68 13.86 -2.30
C LEU A 286 -14.26 15.31 -2.02
N LYS A 287 -14.70 16.26 -2.87
CA LYS A 287 -14.32 17.68 -2.72
C LYS A 287 -14.74 18.27 -1.39
N LYS A 288 -15.96 17.99 -0.93
CA LYS A 288 -16.47 18.50 0.34
C LYS A 288 -15.81 17.83 1.53
N MET A 289 -15.51 16.53 1.41
CA MET A 289 -14.96 15.73 2.50
C MET A 289 -13.44 15.81 2.61
N MET A 290 -12.73 16.28 1.59
CA MET A 290 -11.27 16.33 1.58
C MET A 290 -10.69 17.08 2.79
N PHE A 291 -11.14 18.28 3.05
CA PHE A 291 -10.61 19.10 4.12
C PHE A 291 -10.99 18.60 5.53
N PRO A 292 -12.27 18.25 5.83
CA PRO A 292 -12.62 17.59 7.09
C PRO A 292 -11.81 16.31 7.35
N MET A 293 -11.66 15.45 6.33
CA MET A 293 -10.94 14.20 6.46
C MET A 293 -9.45 14.41 6.70
N LEU A 294 -8.87 15.46 6.10
CA LEU A 294 -7.50 15.89 6.38
C LEU A 294 -7.32 16.33 7.84
N LEU A 295 -8.31 17.05 8.40
CA LEU A 295 -8.31 17.45 9.82
C LEU A 295 -8.35 16.22 10.73
N PHE A 296 -9.28 15.29 10.47
CA PHE A 296 -9.42 14.06 11.27
C PHE A 296 -8.17 13.17 11.23
N MET A 297 -7.43 13.18 10.12
CA MET A 297 -6.19 12.39 10.01
C MET A 297 -5.04 12.99 10.80
N ASN A 298 -4.92 14.31 10.83
CA ASN A 298 -3.69 14.96 11.30
C ASN A 298 -3.79 15.56 12.70
N ILE A 299 -4.96 16.11 13.10
CA ILE A 299 -5.12 16.68 14.45
C ILE A 299 -4.88 15.64 15.56
N PRO A 300 -5.36 14.40 15.45
CA PRO A 300 -5.11 13.41 16.50
C PRO A 300 -3.65 13.08 16.75
N ASN A 301 -2.72 13.38 15.84
CA ASN A 301 -1.28 13.16 16.08
C ASN A 301 -0.76 13.93 17.31
N VAL A 302 -1.45 15.00 17.72
CA VAL A 302 -1.15 15.78 18.93
C VAL A 302 -1.22 14.91 20.20
N VAL A 303 -1.96 13.81 20.20
CA VAL A 303 -2.05 12.89 21.35
C VAL A 303 -0.68 12.34 21.75
N TYR A 304 0.24 12.15 20.78
CA TYR A 304 1.59 11.69 21.09
C TYR A 304 2.45 12.73 21.76
N ILE A 305 2.21 14.01 21.49
CA ILE A 305 2.86 15.12 22.24
C ILE A 305 2.40 15.08 23.70
N PHE A 306 1.10 14.90 23.93
CA PHE A 306 0.56 14.75 25.27
C PHE A 306 1.12 13.51 25.98
N LEU A 307 1.08 12.34 25.35
CA LEU A 307 1.58 11.09 25.93
C LEU A 307 3.07 11.15 26.25
N SER A 308 3.88 11.75 25.38
CA SER A 308 5.34 11.88 25.61
C SER A 308 5.71 12.94 26.64
N SER A 309 4.91 13.99 26.78
CA SER A 309 5.16 15.03 27.78
C SER A 309 4.71 14.64 29.19
N THR A 310 3.61 13.86 29.29
CA THR A 310 3.07 13.44 30.59
C THR A 310 3.59 12.08 31.03
N GLN A 311 4.10 11.28 30.11
CA GLN A 311 4.53 9.88 30.36
C GLN A 311 3.53 9.11 31.21
N THR A 312 2.23 9.26 30.93
CA THR A 312 1.18 8.66 31.76
C THR A 312 1.24 7.12 31.72
N ALA A 313 1.17 6.50 32.89
CA ALA A 313 1.06 5.06 33.04
C ALA A 313 -0.40 4.54 32.98
N PHE A 314 -1.40 5.45 32.89
CA PHE A 314 -2.80 5.08 32.91
C PHE A 314 -3.23 4.51 31.58
N LEU A 315 -3.25 3.18 31.46
CA LEU A 315 -3.55 2.43 30.22
C LEU A 315 -4.82 2.89 29.51
N PRO A 316 -5.99 3.11 30.18
CA PRO A 316 -7.19 3.55 29.48
C PRO A 316 -7.02 4.85 28.69
N THR A 317 -6.22 5.81 29.18
CA THR A 317 -5.89 7.03 28.45
C THR A 317 -5.10 6.72 27.19
N ILE A 318 -4.09 5.84 27.27
CA ILE A 318 -3.25 5.46 26.12
C ILE A 318 -4.10 4.75 25.08
N TYR A 319 -4.93 3.79 25.48
CA TYR A 319 -5.87 3.09 24.58
C TYR A 319 -6.79 4.07 23.85
N THR A 320 -7.42 4.98 24.59
CA THR A 320 -8.36 5.95 24.00
C THR A 320 -7.66 6.89 23.01
N MET A 321 -6.49 7.40 23.36
CA MET A 321 -5.75 8.33 22.52
C MET A 321 -5.27 7.67 21.23
N VAL A 322 -4.71 6.47 21.29
CA VAL A 322 -4.31 5.73 20.10
C VAL A 322 -5.53 5.32 19.27
N ALA A 323 -6.66 4.96 19.89
CA ALA A 323 -7.89 4.69 19.16
C ALA A 323 -8.40 5.91 18.37
N ILE A 324 -8.36 7.11 18.96
CA ILE A 324 -8.75 8.37 18.29
C ILE A 324 -7.83 8.65 17.11
N GLU A 325 -6.52 8.50 17.29
CA GLU A 325 -5.53 8.70 16.22
C GLU A 325 -5.74 7.69 15.08
N GLN A 326 -5.87 6.39 15.39
CA GLN A 326 -6.08 5.35 14.39
C GLN A 326 -7.42 5.49 13.66
N PHE A 327 -8.48 5.92 14.35
CA PHE A 327 -9.76 6.26 13.72
C PHE A 327 -9.58 7.41 12.72
N GLY A 328 -8.94 8.49 13.15
CA GLY A 328 -8.65 9.66 12.31
C GLY A 328 -7.84 9.30 11.08
N TYR A 329 -6.82 8.46 11.27
CA TYR A 329 -6.00 7.93 10.17
C TYR A 329 -6.86 7.13 9.17
N GLY A 330 -7.67 6.17 9.63
CA GLY A 330 -8.54 5.40 8.73
C GLY A 330 -9.51 6.26 7.95
N PHE A 331 -10.15 7.23 8.64
CA PHE A 331 -11.10 8.17 8.04
C PHE A 331 -10.42 9.05 6.97
N GLY A 332 -9.30 9.68 7.31
CA GLY A 332 -8.61 10.59 6.40
C GLY A 332 -7.89 9.90 5.24
N PHE A 333 -7.30 8.73 5.46
CA PHE A 333 -6.63 7.97 4.40
C PHE A 333 -7.58 7.59 3.25
N THR A 334 -8.86 7.46 3.54
CA THR A 334 -9.91 7.22 2.53
C THR A 334 -9.98 8.35 1.51
N ALA A 335 -9.95 9.63 1.94
CA ALA A 335 -9.96 10.77 1.01
C ALA A 335 -8.70 10.80 0.13
N PHE A 336 -7.54 10.48 0.70
CA PHE A 336 -6.29 10.41 -0.04
C PHE A 336 -6.33 9.34 -1.13
N THR A 337 -6.74 8.13 -0.78
CA THR A 337 -6.86 7.01 -1.73
C THR A 337 -7.81 7.36 -2.87
N LEU A 338 -8.97 7.95 -2.55
CA LEU A 338 -9.96 8.38 -3.55
C LEU A 338 -9.44 9.53 -4.43
N TYR A 339 -8.62 10.43 -3.89
CA TYR A 339 -7.96 11.44 -4.70
C TYR A 339 -6.99 10.80 -5.73
N LEU A 340 -6.20 9.80 -5.31
CA LEU A 340 -5.35 9.05 -6.24
C LEU A 340 -6.17 8.35 -7.34
N VAL A 341 -7.32 7.76 -6.99
CA VAL A 341 -8.26 7.19 -7.96
C VAL A 341 -8.80 8.26 -8.89
N TYR A 342 -9.21 9.42 -8.37
CA TYR A 342 -9.74 10.55 -9.16
C TYR A 342 -8.76 11.01 -10.26
N ILE A 343 -7.52 11.29 -9.89
CA ILE A 343 -6.51 11.78 -10.84
C ILE A 343 -6.03 10.69 -11.81
N SER A 344 -6.28 9.44 -11.50
CA SER A 344 -5.90 8.29 -12.34
C SER A 344 -6.92 7.94 -13.41
N GLN A 345 -8.14 8.49 -13.37
CA GLN A 345 -9.20 8.17 -14.32
C GLN A 345 -8.80 8.43 -15.78
N GLY A 346 -9.34 7.64 -16.69
CA GLY A 346 -9.13 7.77 -18.15
C GLY A 346 -8.64 6.49 -18.79
N LYS A 347 -8.21 6.58 -20.05
CA LYS A 347 -7.84 5.44 -20.91
C LYS A 347 -6.80 4.50 -20.28
N TYR A 348 -5.81 5.05 -19.61
CA TYR A 348 -4.70 4.31 -18.98
C TYR A 348 -4.79 4.33 -17.43
N SER A 349 -6.00 4.20 -16.89
CA SER A 349 -6.28 4.36 -15.45
C SER A 349 -5.43 3.45 -14.55
N THR A 350 -5.17 2.21 -14.94
CA THR A 350 -4.30 1.27 -14.20
C THR A 350 -2.88 1.82 -14.06
N THR A 351 -2.25 2.21 -15.18
CA THR A 351 -0.90 2.78 -15.16
C THR A 351 -0.85 4.12 -14.44
N HIS A 352 -1.84 4.99 -14.63
CA HIS A 352 -1.93 6.26 -13.93
C HIS A 352 -2.04 6.07 -12.42
N TYR A 353 -2.85 5.09 -11.98
CA TYR A 353 -2.95 4.77 -10.57
C TYR A 353 -1.66 4.16 -10.01
N ALA A 354 -0.97 3.34 -10.80
CA ALA A 354 0.35 2.82 -10.44
C ALA A 354 1.38 3.95 -10.26
N ILE A 355 1.36 5.00 -11.12
CA ILE A 355 2.19 6.20 -10.95
C ILE A 355 1.87 6.89 -9.62
N CYS A 356 0.60 7.14 -9.33
CA CYS A 356 0.17 7.82 -8.10
C CYS A 356 0.56 7.03 -6.85
N THR A 357 0.32 5.73 -6.83
CA THR A 357 0.67 4.87 -5.68
C THR A 357 2.17 4.62 -5.56
N GLY A 358 2.94 4.65 -6.66
CA GLY A 358 4.39 4.66 -6.66
C GLY A 358 4.97 5.93 -6.02
N LEU A 359 4.44 7.09 -6.37
CA LEU A 359 4.77 8.37 -5.74
C LEU A 359 4.39 8.40 -4.25
N MET A 360 3.22 7.85 -3.90
CA MET A 360 2.82 7.67 -2.51
C MET A 360 3.83 6.80 -1.74
N ALA A 361 4.26 5.68 -2.32
CA ALA A 361 5.23 4.78 -1.70
C ALA A 361 6.58 5.49 -1.49
N LEU A 362 7.04 6.29 -2.46
CA LEU A 362 8.24 7.12 -2.34
C LEU A 362 8.11 8.16 -1.21
N GLY A 363 6.95 8.84 -1.16
CA GLY A 363 6.62 9.82 -0.12
C GLY A 363 6.54 9.23 1.30
N MET A 364 6.35 7.91 1.43
CA MET A 364 6.42 7.20 2.70
C MET A 364 7.82 6.66 3.01
N MET A 365 8.52 6.19 1.99
CA MET A 365 9.81 5.54 2.16
C MET A 365 10.87 6.53 2.67
N ILE A 366 10.99 7.69 2.03
CA ILE A 366 12.03 8.69 2.37
C ILE A 366 11.87 9.24 3.79
N PRO A 367 10.70 9.80 4.20
CA PRO A 367 10.53 10.29 5.57
C PRO A 367 10.66 9.17 6.62
N GLY A 368 10.16 7.97 6.31
CA GLY A 368 10.29 6.81 7.20
C GLY A 368 11.73 6.32 7.40
N MET A 369 12.64 6.56 6.44
CA MET A 369 14.07 6.22 6.58
C MET A 369 14.79 7.15 7.56
N ILE A 370 14.44 8.42 7.59
CA ILE A 370 15.08 9.44 8.45
C ILE A 370 14.41 9.55 9.82
N ALA A 371 13.23 8.98 10.02
CA ALA A 371 12.44 9.11 11.24
C ALA A 371 13.20 8.68 12.51
N GLY A 372 13.96 7.57 12.44
CA GLY A 372 14.76 7.09 13.57
C GLY A 372 15.85 8.11 13.96
N TYR A 373 16.63 8.57 12.99
CA TYR A 373 17.66 9.58 13.22
C TYR A 373 17.08 10.88 13.79
N MET A 374 15.94 11.33 13.27
CA MET A 374 15.24 12.51 13.78
C MET A 374 14.78 12.32 15.22
N GLN A 375 14.27 11.13 15.57
CA GLN A 375 13.82 10.84 16.93
C GLN A 375 15.00 10.77 17.91
N GLU A 376 16.12 10.13 17.53
CA GLU A 376 17.33 10.07 18.36
C GLU A 376 17.89 11.47 18.63
N THR A 377 17.83 12.39 17.65
CA THR A 377 18.36 13.74 17.77
C THR A 377 17.45 14.66 18.59
N LEU A 378 16.12 14.54 18.41
CA LEU A 378 15.13 15.45 19.00
C LEU A 378 14.56 14.95 20.33
N GLY A 379 14.65 13.65 20.61
CA GLY A 379 13.86 13.01 21.65
C GLY A 379 12.39 12.87 21.26
N TYR A 380 11.62 12.05 22.00
CA TYR A 380 10.24 11.71 21.63
C TYR A 380 9.31 12.92 21.53
N THR A 381 9.28 13.79 22.54
CA THR A 381 8.32 14.91 22.58
C THR A 381 8.55 15.89 21.42
N ASN A 382 9.79 16.31 21.19
CA ASN A 382 10.09 17.24 20.08
C ASN A 382 9.92 16.56 18.72
N PHE A 383 10.18 15.26 18.63
CA PHE A 383 9.90 14.49 17.43
C PHE A 383 8.40 14.47 17.08
N PHE A 384 7.51 14.30 18.06
CA PHE A 384 6.07 14.36 17.81
C PHE A 384 5.59 15.77 17.46
N VAL A 385 6.21 16.81 18.03
CA VAL A 385 6.00 18.21 17.58
C VAL A 385 6.42 18.36 16.11
N TRP A 386 7.58 17.85 15.74
CA TRP A 386 8.06 17.85 14.36
C TRP A 386 7.09 17.13 13.43
N VAL A 387 6.58 15.95 13.81
CA VAL A 387 5.55 15.21 13.06
C VAL A 387 4.32 16.10 12.82
N CYS A 388 3.82 16.78 13.85
CA CYS A 388 2.68 17.69 13.71
C CYS A 388 2.99 18.87 12.76
N ILE A 389 4.20 19.43 12.78
CA ILE A 389 4.62 20.47 11.82
C ILE A 389 4.62 19.92 10.40
N CYS A 390 5.09 18.68 10.20
CA CYS A 390 5.07 18.00 8.89
C CYS A 390 3.66 17.81 8.33
N THR A 391 2.61 17.85 9.14
CA THR A 391 1.21 17.73 8.69
C THR A 391 0.61 19.05 8.20
N ILE A 392 1.28 20.17 8.35
CA ILE A 392 0.75 21.51 8.02
C ILE A 392 0.63 21.75 6.50
N PRO A 393 1.60 21.40 5.63
CA PRO A 393 1.57 21.74 4.21
C PRO A 393 0.31 21.30 3.47
N PRO A 394 -0.22 20.06 3.64
CA PRO A 394 -1.40 19.64 2.92
C PRO A 394 -2.67 20.45 3.21
N PHE A 395 -2.76 21.14 4.36
CA PHE A 395 -3.89 22.01 4.65
C PHE A 395 -3.96 23.24 3.73
N PHE A 396 -2.81 23.74 3.28
CA PHE A 396 -2.74 24.83 2.32
C PHE A 396 -2.91 24.36 0.88
N ILE A 397 -2.55 23.12 0.59
CA ILE A 397 -2.60 22.56 -0.77
C ILE A 397 -4.01 22.02 -1.09
N ALA A 398 -4.66 21.32 -0.16
CA ALA A 398 -5.94 20.67 -0.36
C ALA A 398 -7.04 21.60 -0.92
N PRO A 399 -7.23 22.84 -0.44
CA PRO A 399 -8.23 23.77 -0.98
C PRO A 399 -7.96 24.20 -2.43
N LEU A 400 -6.70 24.12 -2.88
CA LEU A 400 -6.26 24.53 -4.21
C LEU A 400 -6.42 23.42 -5.27
N LEU A 401 -6.71 22.19 -4.83
CA LEU A 401 -6.89 21.05 -5.72
C LEU A 401 -8.19 21.19 -6.52
N LYS A 402 -8.08 20.97 -7.83
CA LYS A 402 -9.23 20.86 -8.69
C LYS A 402 -9.82 19.46 -8.59
N ILE A 403 -10.91 19.34 -7.85
CA ILE A 403 -11.69 18.11 -7.71
C ILE A 403 -13.10 18.40 -8.15
N ASP A 404 -13.68 17.53 -8.98
CA ASP A 404 -15.06 17.63 -9.39
C ASP A 404 -15.99 17.50 -8.16
N LYS A 405 -17.03 18.35 -8.12
CA LYS A 405 -17.98 18.38 -7.00
C LYS A 405 -18.82 17.11 -6.89
N GLU A 406 -19.05 16.47 -8.04
CA GLU A 406 -19.90 15.28 -8.14
C GLU A 406 -19.10 13.97 -7.98
N PHE A 407 -17.76 14.03 -7.99
CA PHE A 407 -16.97 12.83 -7.86
C PHE A 407 -17.21 12.13 -6.51
N GLY A 408 -17.65 10.88 -6.62
CA GLY A 408 -17.94 10.02 -5.47
C GLY A 408 -19.36 10.14 -4.91
N VAL A 409 -20.19 11.11 -5.39
CA VAL A 409 -21.58 11.27 -4.93
C VAL A 409 -22.48 10.23 -5.61
N LYS A 410 -23.46 9.73 -4.86
CA LYS A 410 -24.51 8.82 -5.35
C LYS A 410 -25.60 9.57 -6.08
#